data_c96098ecf09769af94c498afbb851cf2
#
_entry.id   c96098ecf09769af94c498afbb851cf2
#
_cell.length_a   1.000
_cell.length_b   1.000
_cell.length_c   1.000
_cell.angle_alpha   90.00
_cell.angle_beta   90.00
_cell.angle_gamma   90.00
#
_symmetry.space_group_name_H-M   'P 1'
#
loop_
_entity.id
_entity.type
_entity.pdbx_description
1 polymer ?
#
loop_
_entity_poly.entity_id
_entity_poly.type
_entity_poly.pdbx_seq_one_letter_code
_entity_poly.pdbx_strand_id
1 'polypeptide(L)'
;MIGRRDFITLLGGAAAAWPIAARAQQSSMPVIGYLSPRSAGDDPHLVAAFRRGLGETGYVEDRNAAIEYRWAEGYNDRLPGLAADLVRRQVNVIAAVAVPAATAAKAATTTIPTVFQAAADPIAAGLVTSLARPLGNLTGVTSLSVEVGPKRLELLHELMPTVTNIALLVNPTSPLVADVMTRDLQTAAQALGLQLQVLRASTEPEIAAAFATLAQMRIGALVIGPDPFFTARSRQLATLTLRYGLPAIHHNREFAAAGGVMSYGNDLADAYRLVGIYAGRLLKGERPADLPVQQATKFELVINLKTAKALSLTVPPSLLTRADEVIE
;
A
#
# COMPACT_ATOMS: atom_id res chain seq x y z
N MET A 1 -48.83 -14.69 56.90
CA MET A 1 -49.02 -15.85 56.02
C MET A 1 -49.28 -15.33 54.62
N ILE A 2 -48.32 -15.45 53.77
CA ILE A 2 -48.44 -14.98 52.36
C ILE A 2 -49.19 -16.06 51.60
N GLY A 3 -50.32 -15.65 51.00
CA GLY A 3 -51.23 -16.59 50.34
C GLY A 3 -50.63 -17.19 49.06
N ARG A 4 -50.97 -18.46 48.75
CA ARG A 4 -50.52 -19.17 47.54
C ARG A 4 -50.79 -18.45 46.22
N ARG A 5 -51.68 -17.46 46.18
CA ARG A 5 -52.04 -16.64 45.00
C ARG A 5 -50.96 -15.60 44.72
N ASP A 6 -50.29 -15.06 45.73
CA ASP A 6 -49.26 -13.99 45.54
C ASP A 6 -47.95 -14.56 45.00
N PHE A 7 -47.69 -15.87 45.23
CA PHE A 7 -46.51 -16.53 44.73
C PHE A 7 -46.58 -16.86 43.23
N ILE A 8 -47.81 -17.06 42.70
CA ILE A 8 -48.01 -17.38 41.28
C ILE A 8 -47.94 -16.12 40.39
N THR A 9 -48.30 -14.95 40.91
CA THR A 9 -48.22 -13.69 40.19
C THR A 9 -46.76 -13.19 40.08
N LEU A 10 -45.88 -13.49 41.04
CA LEU A 10 -44.45 -13.12 40.98
C LEU A 10 -43.64 -14.00 40.02
N LEU A 11 -44.04 -15.26 39.81
CA LEU A 11 -43.40 -16.17 38.87
C LEU A 11 -43.84 -15.91 37.41
N GLY A 12 -45.04 -15.38 37.16
CA GLY A 12 -45.51 -15.07 35.81
C GLY A 12 -44.88 -13.82 35.22
N GLY A 13 -44.44 -12.86 36.04
CA GLY A 13 -43.80 -11.62 35.60
C GLY A 13 -42.34 -11.77 35.16
N ALA A 14 -41.60 -12.75 35.72
CA ALA A 14 -40.22 -12.99 35.41
C ALA A 14 -39.99 -13.75 34.07
N ALA A 15 -40.98 -14.53 33.63
CA ALA A 15 -40.88 -15.31 32.39
C ALA A 15 -41.17 -14.49 31.12
N ALA A 16 -41.85 -13.33 31.24
CA ALA A 16 -42.20 -12.46 30.10
C ALA A 16 -41.10 -11.44 29.75
N ALA A 17 -40.14 -11.20 30.65
CA ALA A 17 -39.01 -10.28 30.43
C ALA A 17 -37.79 -10.89 29.75
N TRP A 18 -37.68 -12.23 29.70
CA TRP A 18 -36.51 -12.93 29.15
C TRP A 18 -36.34 -12.81 27.62
N PRO A 19 -37.39 -12.81 26.77
CA PRO A 19 -37.14 -12.69 25.33
C PRO A 19 -36.82 -11.28 24.85
N ILE A 20 -37.01 -10.24 25.69
CA ILE A 20 -36.71 -8.84 25.32
C ILE A 20 -35.22 -8.53 25.54
N ALA A 21 -34.60 -9.13 26.56
CA ALA A 21 -33.16 -8.96 26.81
C ALA A 21 -32.28 -9.73 25.79
N ALA A 22 -32.78 -10.83 25.22
CA ALA A 22 -32.08 -11.60 24.19
C ALA A 22 -32.09 -10.93 22.80
N ARG A 23 -32.98 -10.00 22.53
CA ARG A 23 -33.01 -9.21 21.28
C ARG A 23 -32.13 -7.96 21.30
N ALA A 24 -31.66 -7.53 22.47
CA ALA A 24 -30.80 -6.35 22.60
C ALA A 24 -29.34 -6.62 22.28
N GLN A 25 -28.95 -7.83 21.90
CA GLN A 25 -27.56 -8.22 21.62
C GLN A 25 -27.38 -8.77 20.20
N GLN A 26 -28.17 -8.29 19.24
CA GLN A 26 -27.69 -8.29 17.86
C GLN A 26 -26.59 -7.22 17.78
N SER A 27 -25.35 -7.60 18.06
CA SER A 27 -24.22 -6.73 17.79
C SER A 27 -24.32 -6.32 16.33
N SER A 28 -24.53 -5.02 16.08
CA SER A 28 -24.52 -4.50 14.74
C SER A 28 -23.26 -5.00 14.04
N MET A 29 -23.41 -5.49 12.81
CA MET A 29 -22.30 -5.97 12.00
C MET A 29 -21.19 -4.91 12.01
N PRO A 30 -19.95 -5.24 12.43
CA PRO A 30 -18.87 -4.27 12.45
C PRO A 30 -18.55 -3.77 11.04
N VAL A 31 -18.26 -2.47 10.93
CA VAL A 31 -17.98 -1.80 9.68
C VAL A 31 -16.52 -1.41 9.61
N ILE A 32 -15.85 -1.78 8.52
CA ILE A 32 -14.48 -1.37 8.22
C ILE A 32 -14.53 -0.31 7.13
N GLY A 33 -13.94 0.86 7.37
CA GLY A 33 -13.71 1.86 6.35
C GLY A 33 -12.42 1.56 5.59
N TYR A 34 -12.50 1.23 4.31
CA TYR A 34 -11.33 1.02 3.46
C TYR A 34 -11.04 2.30 2.67
N LEU A 35 -9.94 2.99 2.99
CA LEU A 35 -9.54 4.27 2.39
C LEU A 35 -8.33 4.09 1.48
N SER A 36 -8.48 4.43 0.21
CA SER A 36 -7.43 4.23 -0.79
C SER A 36 -7.32 5.41 -1.77
N PRO A 37 -6.10 5.82 -2.18
CA PRO A 37 -5.90 6.79 -3.25
C PRO A 37 -6.19 6.22 -4.65
N ARG A 38 -6.35 4.90 -4.79
CA ARG A 38 -6.59 4.19 -6.05
C ARG A 38 -8.04 4.28 -6.50
N SER A 39 -8.34 3.67 -7.66
CA SER A 39 -9.70 3.42 -8.12
C SER A 39 -10.13 1.99 -7.80
N ALA A 40 -11.43 1.71 -7.77
CA ALA A 40 -11.97 0.41 -7.36
C ALA A 40 -11.48 -0.78 -8.22
N GLY A 41 -11.13 -0.54 -9.48
CA GLY A 41 -10.69 -1.57 -10.42
C GLY A 41 -9.18 -1.68 -10.63
N ASP A 42 -8.38 -0.80 -10.01
CA ASP A 42 -6.95 -0.70 -10.32
C ASP A 42 -6.18 -1.99 -9.96
N ASP A 43 -6.37 -2.49 -8.73
CA ASP A 43 -5.61 -3.62 -8.20
C ASP A 43 -6.51 -4.60 -7.43
N PRO A 44 -7.42 -5.32 -8.10
CA PRO A 44 -8.40 -6.19 -7.44
C PRO A 44 -7.74 -7.30 -6.60
N HIS A 45 -6.53 -7.74 -6.97
CA HIS A 45 -5.78 -8.75 -6.23
C HIS A 45 -5.30 -8.24 -4.84
N LEU A 46 -5.05 -6.93 -4.70
CA LEU A 46 -4.68 -6.33 -3.40
C LEU A 46 -5.89 -6.28 -2.46
N VAL A 47 -7.06 -5.90 -2.97
CA VAL A 47 -8.32 -5.94 -2.20
C VAL A 47 -8.66 -7.38 -1.81
N ALA A 48 -8.46 -8.35 -2.73
CA ALA A 48 -8.65 -9.76 -2.43
C ALA A 48 -7.67 -10.25 -1.34
N ALA A 49 -6.42 -9.77 -1.35
CA ALA A 49 -5.44 -10.08 -0.31
C ALA A 49 -5.87 -9.50 1.05
N PHE A 50 -6.33 -8.26 1.10
CA PHE A 50 -6.90 -7.66 2.31
C PHE A 50 -8.07 -8.49 2.85
N ARG A 51 -9.04 -8.87 1.99
CA ARG A 51 -10.18 -9.72 2.37
C ARG A 51 -9.75 -11.09 2.89
N ARG A 52 -8.72 -11.72 2.28
CA ARG A 52 -8.14 -12.97 2.78
C ARG A 52 -7.60 -12.81 4.20
N GLY A 53 -6.78 -11.77 4.44
CA GLY A 53 -6.23 -11.50 5.76
C GLY A 53 -7.31 -11.22 6.81
N LEU A 54 -8.36 -10.51 6.45
CA LEU A 54 -9.53 -10.30 7.30
C LEU A 54 -10.22 -11.64 7.62
N GLY A 55 -10.37 -12.52 6.61
CA GLY A 55 -10.92 -13.86 6.72
C GLY A 55 -10.13 -14.77 7.67
N GLU A 56 -8.80 -14.66 7.70
CA GLU A 56 -7.93 -15.40 8.62
C GLU A 56 -8.22 -15.08 10.10
N THR A 57 -8.81 -13.93 10.37
CA THR A 57 -9.26 -13.54 11.72
C THR A 57 -10.71 -13.89 12.01
N GLY A 58 -11.41 -14.51 11.06
CA GLY A 58 -12.80 -14.92 11.18
C GLY A 58 -13.84 -13.92 10.69
N TYR A 59 -13.42 -12.77 10.13
CA TYR A 59 -14.32 -11.79 9.54
C TYR A 59 -14.43 -11.96 8.04
N VAL A 60 -15.64 -12.04 7.53
CA VAL A 60 -15.94 -12.22 6.10
C VAL A 60 -16.92 -11.14 5.69
N GLU A 61 -16.55 -10.37 4.64
CA GLU A 61 -17.41 -9.33 4.07
C GLU A 61 -18.79 -9.90 3.71
N ASP A 62 -19.85 -9.13 3.94
CA ASP A 62 -21.27 -9.46 3.74
C ASP A 62 -21.82 -10.62 4.60
N ARG A 63 -20.99 -11.24 5.46
CA ARG A 63 -21.44 -12.28 6.39
C ARG A 63 -21.47 -11.80 7.84
N ASN A 64 -20.35 -11.29 8.34
CA ASN A 64 -20.20 -10.84 9.72
C ASN A 64 -19.34 -9.58 9.86
N ALA A 65 -18.97 -8.94 8.75
CA ALA A 65 -18.37 -7.62 8.68
C ALA A 65 -18.80 -6.93 7.39
N ALA A 66 -18.98 -5.60 7.44
CA ALA A 66 -19.20 -4.77 6.26
C ALA A 66 -17.93 -3.99 5.94
N ILE A 67 -17.65 -3.74 4.65
CA ILE A 67 -16.56 -2.89 4.22
C ILE A 67 -17.12 -1.70 3.44
N GLU A 68 -16.87 -0.50 3.93
CA GLU A 68 -17.19 0.73 3.24
C GLU A 68 -15.96 1.25 2.51
N TYR A 69 -15.94 1.07 1.20
CA TYR A 69 -14.85 1.51 0.35
C TYR A 69 -14.93 3.00 0.04
N ARG A 70 -13.79 3.67 0.14
CA ARG A 70 -13.58 5.07 -0.27
C ARG A 70 -12.36 5.14 -1.17
N TRP A 71 -12.60 5.43 -2.42
CA TRP A 71 -11.60 5.52 -3.47
C TRP A 71 -11.41 6.97 -3.87
N ALA A 72 -10.16 7.44 -3.83
CA ALA A 72 -9.83 8.80 -4.26
C ALA A 72 -9.61 8.92 -5.78
N GLU A 73 -9.61 7.80 -6.51
CA GLU A 73 -9.51 7.76 -7.98
C GLU A 73 -8.25 8.46 -8.54
N GLY A 74 -7.13 8.36 -7.83
CA GLY A 74 -5.88 9.01 -8.17
C GLY A 74 -5.76 10.46 -7.67
N TYR A 75 -6.80 11.03 -7.08
CA TYR A 75 -6.83 12.41 -6.58
C TYR A 75 -6.62 12.46 -5.07
N ASN A 76 -5.37 12.61 -4.63
CA ASN A 76 -5.01 12.59 -3.20
C ASN A 76 -5.67 13.70 -2.38
N ASP A 77 -6.04 14.82 -3.00
CA ASP A 77 -6.79 15.93 -2.41
C ASP A 77 -8.21 15.56 -1.96
N ARG A 78 -8.79 14.47 -2.47
CA ARG A 78 -10.09 13.95 -2.03
C ARG A 78 -10.01 13.17 -0.71
N LEU A 79 -8.82 12.63 -0.36
CA LEU A 79 -8.66 11.75 0.79
C LEU A 79 -9.11 12.35 2.13
N PRO A 80 -8.86 13.65 2.46
CA PRO A 80 -9.36 14.22 3.70
C PRO A 80 -10.89 14.18 3.82
N GLY A 81 -11.61 14.51 2.74
CA GLY A 81 -13.08 14.45 2.70
C GLY A 81 -13.62 13.03 2.84
N LEU A 82 -12.95 12.05 2.20
CA LEU A 82 -13.31 10.64 2.26
C LEU A 82 -13.04 10.05 3.66
N ALA A 83 -11.93 10.42 4.31
CA ALA A 83 -11.63 10.03 5.68
C ALA A 83 -12.67 10.61 6.66
N ALA A 84 -13.02 11.89 6.52
CA ALA A 84 -14.04 12.53 7.33
C ALA A 84 -15.43 11.87 7.14
N ASP A 85 -15.75 11.38 5.94
CA ASP A 85 -16.98 10.62 5.70
C ASP A 85 -17.01 9.30 6.49
N LEU A 86 -15.92 8.52 6.49
CA LEU A 86 -15.81 7.31 7.29
C LEU A 86 -15.96 7.58 8.80
N VAL A 87 -15.39 8.69 9.27
CA VAL A 87 -15.53 9.13 10.69
C VAL A 87 -16.99 9.47 11.00
N ARG A 88 -17.71 10.22 10.16
CA ARG A 88 -19.13 10.53 10.36
C ARG A 88 -20.00 9.27 10.39
N ARG A 89 -19.65 8.25 9.64
CA ARG A 89 -20.32 6.95 9.61
C ARG A 89 -20.01 6.07 10.80
N GLN A 90 -19.09 6.51 11.67
CA GLN A 90 -18.68 5.79 12.87
C GLN A 90 -18.21 4.36 12.59
N VAL A 91 -17.40 4.18 11.54
CA VAL A 91 -16.82 2.86 11.25
C VAL A 91 -15.98 2.35 12.43
N ASN A 92 -15.95 1.05 12.64
CA ASN A 92 -15.27 0.44 13.78
C ASN A 92 -13.74 0.46 13.64
N VAL A 93 -13.24 0.37 12.40
CA VAL A 93 -11.81 0.38 12.05
C VAL A 93 -11.64 1.06 10.71
N ILE A 94 -10.56 1.83 10.53
CA ILE A 94 -10.16 2.35 9.22
C ILE A 94 -8.94 1.57 8.73
N ALA A 95 -9.03 0.97 7.54
CA ALA A 95 -7.92 0.41 6.79
C ALA A 95 -7.47 1.45 5.75
N ALA A 96 -6.36 2.14 6.03
CA ALA A 96 -5.85 3.23 5.20
C ALA A 96 -4.61 2.75 4.41
N VAL A 97 -4.77 2.55 3.10
CA VAL A 97 -3.70 2.01 2.26
C VAL A 97 -2.98 3.09 1.47
N ALA A 98 -1.66 3.09 1.56
CA ALA A 98 -0.70 4.09 1.12
C ALA A 98 -0.58 5.31 2.05
N VAL A 99 0.60 5.95 2.02
CA VAL A 99 0.94 7.08 2.90
C VAL A 99 -0.08 8.23 2.85
N PRO A 100 -0.57 8.68 1.68
CA PRO A 100 -1.56 9.77 1.64
C PRO A 100 -2.86 9.42 2.36
N ALA A 101 -3.37 8.19 2.22
CA ALA A 101 -4.58 7.74 2.91
C ALA A 101 -4.36 7.61 4.42
N ALA A 102 -3.21 7.08 4.84
CA ALA A 102 -2.84 6.98 6.26
C ALA A 102 -2.75 8.36 6.93
N THR A 103 -2.14 9.33 6.24
CA THR A 103 -2.05 10.73 6.71
C THR A 103 -3.44 11.37 6.83
N ALA A 104 -4.31 11.17 5.84
CA ALA A 104 -5.68 11.67 5.88
C ALA A 104 -6.50 11.04 7.02
N ALA A 105 -6.40 9.73 7.22
CA ALA A 105 -7.06 9.03 8.32
C ALA A 105 -6.57 9.52 9.68
N LYS A 106 -5.25 9.69 9.86
CA LYS A 106 -4.64 10.23 11.10
C LYS A 106 -5.17 11.63 11.42
N ALA A 107 -5.30 12.49 10.42
CA ALA A 107 -5.82 13.84 10.60
C ALA A 107 -7.33 13.86 10.91
N ALA A 108 -8.09 12.88 10.42
CA ALA A 108 -9.55 12.85 10.56
C ALA A 108 -10.02 12.33 11.92
N THR A 109 -9.25 11.47 12.60
CA THR A 109 -9.66 10.85 13.87
C THR A 109 -8.48 10.51 14.77
N THR A 110 -8.69 10.68 16.08
CA THR A 110 -7.77 10.20 17.13
C THR A 110 -8.34 9.03 17.93
N THR A 111 -9.56 8.60 17.62
CA THR A 111 -10.31 7.61 18.42
C THR A 111 -10.62 6.33 17.64
N ILE A 112 -10.95 6.42 16.35
CA ILE A 112 -11.22 5.23 15.55
C ILE A 112 -9.88 4.50 15.30
N PRO A 113 -9.77 3.21 15.68
CA PRO A 113 -8.60 2.40 15.37
C PRO A 113 -8.30 2.41 13.88
N THR A 114 -7.06 2.67 13.52
CA THR A 114 -6.63 2.75 12.13
C THR A 114 -5.46 1.83 11.88
N VAL A 115 -5.57 0.99 10.87
CA VAL A 115 -4.47 0.17 10.34
C VAL A 115 -4.03 0.72 9.00
N PHE A 116 -2.74 1.00 8.86
CA PHE A 116 -2.20 1.53 7.60
C PHE A 116 -1.32 0.53 6.86
N GLN A 117 -1.19 0.73 5.53
CA GLN A 117 -0.07 0.26 4.74
C GLN A 117 0.72 1.47 4.25
N ALA A 118 2.04 1.47 4.44
CA ALA A 118 2.91 2.58 4.00
C ALA A 118 4.09 2.06 3.19
N ALA A 119 4.48 2.81 2.14
CA ALA A 119 5.67 2.51 1.34
C ALA A 119 6.95 3.15 1.93
N ALA A 120 6.80 4.12 2.82
CA ALA A 120 7.88 4.85 3.48
C ALA A 120 7.93 4.54 4.97
N ASP A 121 9.02 4.93 5.63
CA ASP A 121 9.16 4.85 7.09
C ASP A 121 8.00 5.59 7.77
N PRO A 122 7.15 4.90 8.54
CA PRO A 122 5.99 5.50 9.17
C PRO A 122 6.35 6.46 10.31
N ILE A 123 7.57 6.40 10.87
CA ILE A 123 8.06 7.37 11.86
C ILE A 123 8.42 8.67 11.13
N ALA A 124 9.20 8.59 10.07
CA ALA A 124 9.54 9.75 9.24
C ALA A 124 8.31 10.38 8.58
N ALA A 125 7.30 9.55 8.22
CA ALA A 125 5.99 10.00 7.74
C ALA A 125 5.13 10.63 8.84
N GLY A 126 5.57 10.61 10.09
CA GLY A 126 4.80 11.13 11.22
C GLY A 126 3.54 10.33 11.51
N LEU A 127 3.39 9.10 11.02
CA LEU A 127 2.21 8.26 11.26
C LEU A 127 2.22 7.71 12.69
N VAL A 128 3.36 7.24 13.14
CA VAL A 128 3.58 6.68 14.48
C VAL A 128 4.86 7.24 15.09
N THR A 129 5.04 7.10 16.40
CA THR A 129 6.24 7.56 17.11
C THR A 129 7.26 6.43 17.34
N SER A 130 6.83 5.18 17.21
CA SER A 130 7.65 3.98 17.38
C SER A 130 7.03 2.82 16.62
N LEU A 131 7.85 1.96 16.02
CA LEU A 131 7.37 0.76 15.34
C LEU A 131 6.96 -0.33 16.33
N ALA A 132 7.71 -0.48 17.42
CA ALA A 132 7.44 -1.49 18.44
C ALA A 132 6.21 -1.16 19.31
N ARG A 133 5.98 0.13 19.58
CA ARG A 133 4.83 0.65 20.34
C ARG A 133 4.31 1.92 19.68
N PRO A 134 3.41 1.81 18.71
CA PRO A 134 3.04 2.93 17.84
C PRO A 134 2.28 4.06 18.52
N LEU A 135 1.89 3.98 19.76
CA LEU A 135 1.12 4.95 20.55
C LEU A 135 -0.05 5.62 19.79
N GLY A 136 -1.15 5.88 20.47
CA GLY A 136 -2.34 6.45 19.83
C GLY A 136 -3.23 5.40 19.16
N ASN A 137 -3.96 5.82 18.11
CA ASN A 137 -4.96 5.00 17.44
C ASN A 137 -4.49 4.38 16.10
N LEU A 138 -3.21 4.53 15.74
CA LEU A 138 -2.66 4.00 14.49
C LEU A 138 -1.68 2.85 14.76
N THR A 139 -1.78 1.82 13.91
CA THR A 139 -0.77 0.76 13.73
C THR A 139 -0.78 0.33 12.26
N GLY A 140 0.09 -0.57 11.84
CA GLY A 140 0.04 -1.00 10.43
C GLY A 140 1.21 -1.83 9.96
N VAL A 141 1.45 -1.74 8.65
CA VAL A 141 2.47 -2.45 7.91
C VAL A 141 3.26 -1.46 7.06
N THR A 142 4.59 -1.55 7.08
CA THR A 142 5.43 -0.78 6.17
C THR A 142 6.19 -1.71 5.23
N SER A 143 6.22 -1.33 3.96
CA SER A 143 6.97 -2.04 2.93
C SER A 143 8.38 -1.49 2.73
N LEU A 144 8.72 -0.35 3.33
CA LEU A 144 10.02 0.33 3.18
C LEU A 144 10.47 0.46 1.71
N SER A 145 9.50 0.58 0.79
CA SER A 145 9.79 0.62 -0.64
C SER A 145 10.51 1.90 -1.08
N VAL A 146 10.40 2.96 -0.30
CA VAL A 146 11.14 4.22 -0.53
C VAL A 146 12.62 4.00 -0.18
N GLU A 147 12.88 3.46 1.00
CA GLU A 147 14.20 3.27 1.60
C GLU A 147 15.10 2.34 0.78
N VAL A 148 14.52 1.39 0.04
CA VAL A 148 15.28 0.54 -0.88
C VAL A 148 15.43 1.14 -2.29
N GLY A 149 15.07 2.40 -2.47
CA GLY A 149 15.29 3.16 -3.71
C GLY A 149 16.74 3.14 -4.20
N PRO A 150 17.73 3.47 -3.34
CA PRO A 150 19.16 3.36 -3.70
C PRO A 150 19.55 1.97 -4.22
N LYS A 151 19.02 0.89 -3.61
CA LYS A 151 19.29 -0.47 -4.08
C LYS A 151 18.73 -0.74 -5.47
N ARG A 152 17.54 -0.18 -5.79
CA ARG A 152 17.02 -0.26 -7.18
C ARG A 152 17.92 0.45 -8.17
N LEU A 153 18.46 1.61 -7.81
CA LEU A 153 19.42 2.32 -8.66
C LEU A 153 20.69 1.52 -8.89
N GLU A 154 21.26 0.90 -7.84
CA GLU A 154 22.43 0.01 -7.94
C GLU A 154 22.17 -1.18 -8.88
N LEU A 155 21.03 -1.87 -8.73
CA LEU A 155 20.66 -3.01 -9.57
C LEU A 155 20.49 -2.60 -11.04
N LEU A 156 19.90 -1.44 -11.29
CA LEU A 156 19.72 -0.90 -12.64
C LEU A 156 21.08 -0.51 -13.25
N HIS A 157 21.97 0.09 -12.46
CA HIS A 157 23.33 0.43 -12.89
C HIS A 157 24.18 -0.83 -13.14
N GLU A 158 24.02 -1.88 -12.33
CA GLU A 158 24.69 -3.17 -12.57
C GLU A 158 24.23 -3.84 -13.89
N LEU A 159 22.95 -3.72 -14.22
CA LEU A 159 22.43 -4.16 -15.51
C LEU A 159 23.02 -3.35 -16.68
N MET A 160 23.32 -2.07 -16.46
CA MET A 160 23.73 -1.12 -17.51
C MET A 160 24.92 -0.26 -17.05
N PRO A 161 26.11 -0.83 -16.87
CA PRO A 161 27.25 -0.12 -16.23
C PRO A 161 27.82 1.02 -17.08
N THR A 162 27.52 1.08 -18.37
CA THR A 162 27.98 2.16 -19.28
C THR A 162 27.04 3.34 -19.32
N VAL A 163 25.82 3.22 -18.75
CA VAL A 163 24.84 4.31 -18.71
C VAL A 163 25.13 5.20 -17.51
N THR A 164 25.35 6.49 -17.79
CA THR A 164 25.59 7.51 -16.77
C THR A 164 24.42 8.45 -16.54
N ASN A 165 23.50 8.58 -17.51
CA ASN A 165 22.32 9.43 -17.41
C ASN A 165 21.08 8.59 -17.08
N ILE A 166 20.58 8.74 -15.87
CA ILE A 166 19.44 7.97 -15.36
C ILE A 166 18.34 8.94 -14.92
N ALA A 167 17.08 8.53 -15.07
CA ALA A 167 15.96 9.30 -14.56
C ALA A 167 15.29 8.63 -13.37
N LEU A 168 14.65 9.46 -12.55
CA LEU A 168 13.69 9.09 -11.52
C LEU A 168 12.33 9.68 -11.86
N LEU A 169 11.29 8.86 -11.93
CA LEU A 169 9.90 9.31 -12.08
C LEU A 169 9.20 9.28 -10.71
N VAL A 170 8.67 10.42 -10.27
CA VAL A 170 7.96 10.57 -8.98
C VAL A 170 6.59 11.21 -9.16
N ASN A 171 5.68 10.91 -8.22
CA ASN A 171 4.36 11.55 -8.17
C ASN A 171 4.39 12.76 -7.22
N PRO A 172 4.26 14.00 -7.71
CA PRO A 172 4.32 15.21 -6.89
C PRO A 172 3.12 15.33 -5.91
N THR A 173 2.02 14.61 -6.14
CA THR A 173 0.86 14.62 -5.23
C THR A 173 1.07 13.75 -3.97
N SER A 174 2.20 13.05 -3.90
CA SER A 174 2.70 12.33 -2.71
C SER A 174 4.04 12.94 -2.27
N PRO A 175 4.09 14.20 -1.81
CA PRO A 175 5.32 14.96 -1.65
C PRO A 175 6.32 14.28 -0.72
N LEU A 176 5.88 13.70 0.40
CA LEU A 176 6.77 12.98 1.32
C LEU A 176 7.55 11.86 0.60
N VAL A 177 6.86 11.03 -0.17
CA VAL A 177 7.48 9.91 -0.90
C VAL A 177 8.40 10.44 -2.01
N ALA A 178 7.93 11.45 -2.75
CA ALA A 178 8.68 12.06 -3.86
C ALA A 178 9.97 12.73 -3.37
N ASP A 179 9.93 13.47 -2.27
CA ASP A 179 11.06 14.23 -1.75
C ASP A 179 12.12 13.31 -1.13
N VAL A 180 11.68 12.31 -0.32
CA VAL A 180 12.61 11.33 0.26
C VAL A 180 13.29 10.53 -0.84
N MET A 181 12.52 9.99 -1.79
CA MET A 181 13.05 9.23 -2.91
C MET A 181 14.02 10.05 -3.77
N THR A 182 13.69 11.31 -4.04
CA THR A 182 14.56 12.23 -4.81
C THR A 182 15.88 12.44 -4.11
N ARG A 183 15.87 12.79 -2.83
CA ARG A 183 17.06 13.05 -2.03
C ARG A 183 17.95 11.81 -1.94
N ASP A 184 17.39 10.67 -1.63
CA ASP A 184 18.13 9.43 -1.40
C ASP A 184 18.74 8.90 -2.70
N LEU A 185 18.01 9.01 -3.83
CA LEU A 185 18.55 8.63 -5.14
C LEU A 185 19.59 9.63 -5.66
N GLN A 186 19.44 10.91 -5.36
CA GLN A 186 20.48 11.91 -5.70
C GLN A 186 21.81 11.58 -4.99
N THR A 187 21.74 11.24 -3.70
CA THR A 187 22.92 10.82 -2.92
C THR A 187 23.54 9.55 -3.49
N ALA A 188 22.72 8.54 -3.79
CA ALA A 188 23.20 7.28 -4.37
C ALA A 188 23.80 7.48 -5.79
N ALA A 189 23.15 8.29 -6.61
CA ALA A 189 23.65 8.61 -7.95
C ALA A 189 25.00 9.31 -7.92
N GLN A 190 25.20 10.27 -7.02
CA GLN A 190 26.49 10.92 -6.81
C GLN A 190 27.59 9.94 -6.43
N ALA A 191 27.28 9.00 -5.50
CA ALA A 191 28.23 7.97 -5.08
C ALA A 191 28.62 7.00 -6.20
N LEU A 192 27.72 6.78 -7.17
CA LEU A 192 27.93 5.92 -8.34
C LEU A 192 28.49 6.69 -9.57
N GLY A 193 28.70 8.01 -9.48
CA GLY A 193 29.13 8.83 -10.61
C GLY A 193 28.05 9.01 -11.69
N LEU A 194 26.77 8.89 -11.33
CA LEU A 194 25.62 8.99 -12.22
C LEU A 194 25.01 10.39 -12.18
N GLN A 195 24.43 10.80 -13.31
CA GLN A 195 23.60 11.99 -13.41
C GLN A 195 22.12 11.58 -13.28
N LEU A 196 21.44 12.08 -12.25
CA LEU A 196 20.03 11.78 -11.99
C LEU A 196 19.14 12.95 -12.43
N GLN A 197 18.24 12.68 -13.39
CA GLN A 197 17.19 13.59 -13.81
C GLN A 197 15.87 13.23 -13.14
N VAL A 198 15.26 14.16 -12.41
CA VAL A 198 13.96 13.92 -11.75
C VAL A 198 12.83 14.43 -12.63
N LEU A 199 11.89 13.55 -12.94
CA LEU A 199 10.66 13.84 -13.66
C LEU A 199 9.45 13.63 -12.76
N ARG A 200 8.42 14.42 -12.98
CA ARG A 200 7.19 14.40 -12.18
C ARG A 200 5.99 14.08 -13.06
N ALA A 201 5.13 13.18 -12.57
CA ALA A 201 3.86 12.87 -13.22
C ALA A 201 2.82 12.43 -12.17
N SER A 202 1.61 12.98 -12.27
CA SER A 202 0.44 12.65 -11.47
C SER A 202 -0.79 12.32 -12.32
N THR A 203 -0.66 12.44 -13.64
CA THR A 203 -1.71 12.17 -14.62
C THR A 203 -1.15 11.38 -15.81
N GLU A 204 -2.02 10.71 -16.58
CA GLU A 204 -1.59 9.96 -17.77
C GLU A 204 -0.95 10.86 -18.86
N PRO A 205 -1.49 12.07 -19.15
CA PRO A 205 -0.81 12.99 -20.06
C PRO A 205 0.59 13.37 -19.57
N GLU A 206 0.78 13.56 -18.27
CA GLU A 206 2.10 13.88 -17.70
C GLU A 206 3.06 12.68 -17.80
N ILE A 207 2.60 11.44 -17.66
CA ILE A 207 3.42 10.25 -17.95
C ILE A 207 3.89 10.30 -19.41
N ALA A 208 2.98 10.54 -20.35
CA ALA A 208 3.33 10.60 -21.77
C ALA A 208 4.35 11.72 -22.07
N ALA A 209 4.16 12.90 -21.47
CA ALA A 209 5.09 14.04 -21.59
C ALA A 209 6.46 13.71 -20.97
N ALA A 210 6.49 13.02 -19.80
CA ALA A 210 7.73 12.57 -19.17
C ALA A 210 8.52 11.63 -20.08
N PHE A 211 7.88 10.64 -20.71
CA PHE A 211 8.55 9.73 -21.63
C PHE A 211 9.06 10.43 -22.90
N ALA A 212 8.34 11.42 -23.43
CA ALA A 212 8.82 12.24 -24.54
C ALA A 212 10.09 13.04 -24.13
N THR A 213 10.09 13.61 -22.93
CA THR A 213 11.25 14.32 -22.35
C THR A 213 12.45 13.39 -22.16
N LEU A 214 12.23 12.17 -21.65
CA LEU A 214 13.29 11.16 -21.48
C LEU A 214 14.01 10.85 -22.79
N ALA A 215 13.24 10.70 -23.88
CA ALA A 215 13.79 10.45 -25.21
C ALA A 215 14.62 11.63 -25.73
N GLN A 216 14.13 12.86 -25.56
CA GLN A 216 14.85 14.09 -25.97
C GLN A 216 16.18 14.26 -25.21
N MET A 217 16.18 13.94 -23.92
CA MET A 217 17.35 14.05 -23.04
C MET A 217 18.32 12.86 -23.18
N ARG A 218 18.01 11.87 -24.01
CA ARG A 218 18.80 10.64 -24.20
C ARG A 218 19.09 9.93 -22.87
N ILE A 219 18.07 9.86 -22.02
CA ILE A 219 18.16 9.10 -20.76
C ILE A 219 18.31 7.61 -21.09
N GLY A 220 19.29 6.97 -20.46
CA GLY A 220 19.60 5.56 -20.72
C GLY A 220 18.85 4.56 -19.84
N ALA A 221 18.34 4.98 -18.66
CA ALA A 221 17.62 4.09 -17.76
C ALA A 221 16.66 4.87 -16.84
N LEU A 222 15.63 4.20 -16.30
CA LEU A 222 14.57 4.82 -15.49
C LEU A 222 14.33 4.06 -14.19
N VAL A 223 14.37 4.77 -13.07
CA VAL A 223 13.82 4.30 -11.79
C VAL A 223 12.41 4.87 -11.64
N ILE A 224 11.41 4.02 -11.43
CA ILE A 224 10.04 4.44 -11.17
C ILE A 224 9.81 4.41 -9.66
N GLY A 225 9.40 5.54 -9.09
CA GLY A 225 9.14 5.69 -7.65
C GLY A 225 7.94 4.85 -7.17
N PRO A 226 7.93 4.43 -5.90
CA PRO A 226 6.83 3.68 -5.32
C PRO A 226 5.65 4.62 -5.04
N ASP A 227 4.64 4.57 -5.89
CA ASP A 227 3.41 5.33 -5.74
C ASP A 227 2.21 4.52 -6.25
N PRO A 228 1.03 4.60 -5.59
CA PRO A 228 -0.18 3.91 -6.02
C PRO A 228 -0.59 4.20 -7.46
N PHE A 229 -0.40 5.44 -7.91
CA PHE A 229 -0.71 5.86 -9.29
C PHE A 229 0.13 5.11 -10.32
N PHE A 230 1.45 4.96 -10.06
CA PHE A 230 2.35 4.20 -10.95
C PHE A 230 2.14 2.70 -10.83
N THR A 231 1.87 2.19 -9.64
CA THR A 231 1.60 0.76 -9.41
C THR A 231 0.38 0.31 -10.21
N ALA A 232 -0.73 1.04 -10.13
CA ALA A 232 -1.93 0.77 -10.90
C ALA A 232 -1.71 0.82 -12.42
N ARG A 233 -0.65 1.50 -12.86
CA ARG A 233 -0.26 1.66 -14.27
C ARG A 233 0.96 0.83 -14.69
N SER A 234 1.30 -0.21 -13.92
CA SER A 234 2.46 -1.08 -14.20
C SER A 234 2.49 -1.57 -15.65
N ARG A 235 1.36 -2.01 -16.20
CA ARG A 235 1.25 -2.46 -17.60
C ARG A 235 1.51 -1.32 -18.60
N GLN A 236 0.93 -0.14 -18.37
CA GLN A 236 1.12 1.03 -19.22
C GLN A 236 2.59 1.46 -19.21
N LEU A 237 3.19 1.55 -18.03
CA LEU A 237 4.59 1.93 -17.85
C LEU A 237 5.54 0.91 -18.49
N ALA A 238 5.29 -0.38 -18.33
CA ALA A 238 6.07 -1.44 -18.99
C ALA A 238 5.99 -1.32 -20.53
N THR A 239 4.81 -1.05 -21.07
CA THR A 239 4.63 -0.82 -22.53
C THR A 239 5.39 0.41 -23.01
N LEU A 240 5.34 1.50 -22.25
CA LEU A 240 6.06 2.73 -22.59
C LEU A 240 7.58 2.53 -22.51
N THR A 241 8.09 1.87 -21.46
CA THR A 241 9.53 1.60 -21.33
C THR A 241 10.05 0.78 -22.51
N LEU A 242 9.32 -0.24 -22.93
CA LEU A 242 9.67 -1.05 -24.11
C LEU A 242 9.59 -0.24 -25.40
N ARG A 243 8.52 0.54 -25.60
CA ARG A 243 8.33 1.38 -26.81
C ARG A 243 9.43 2.40 -27.00
N TYR A 244 9.91 3.00 -25.89
CA TYR A 244 10.98 4.00 -25.93
C TYR A 244 12.38 3.39 -25.84
N GLY A 245 12.51 2.05 -25.79
CA GLY A 245 13.79 1.37 -25.65
C GLY A 245 14.51 1.73 -24.34
N LEU A 246 13.75 2.02 -23.28
CA LEU A 246 14.24 2.55 -22.01
C LEU A 246 14.16 1.48 -20.90
N PRO A 247 15.26 0.84 -20.53
CA PRO A 247 15.28 -0.08 -19.40
C PRO A 247 14.84 0.61 -18.11
N ALA A 248 13.97 -0.06 -17.34
CA ALA A 248 13.43 0.53 -16.13
C ALA A 248 13.29 -0.50 -15.00
N ILE A 249 13.39 0.00 -13.77
CA ILE A 249 13.12 -0.76 -12.55
C ILE A 249 11.98 -0.12 -11.75
N HIS A 250 11.10 -0.97 -11.21
CA HIS A 250 10.03 -0.56 -10.31
C HIS A 250 10.07 -1.39 -9.02
N HIS A 251 9.32 -0.97 -7.99
CA HIS A 251 9.23 -1.74 -6.76
C HIS A 251 8.26 -2.91 -6.86
N ASN A 252 7.33 -2.88 -7.81
CA ASN A 252 6.22 -3.81 -7.91
C ASN A 252 6.49 -4.90 -8.95
N ARG A 253 6.34 -6.17 -8.55
CA ARG A 253 6.52 -7.37 -9.38
C ARG A 253 5.68 -7.34 -10.66
N GLU A 254 4.45 -6.80 -10.59
CA GLU A 254 3.55 -6.71 -11.73
C GLU A 254 4.13 -5.89 -12.89
N PHE A 255 5.04 -4.96 -12.60
CA PHE A 255 5.74 -4.22 -13.65
C PHE A 255 6.63 -5.15 -14.49
N ALA A 256 7.43 -6.01 -13.86
CA ALA A 256 8.25 -6.99 -14.56
C ALA A 256 7.40 -8.05 -15.28
N ALA A 257 6.33 -8.52 -14.63
CA ALA A 257 5.38 -9.46 -15.22
C ALA A 257 4.63 -8.89 -16.44
N ALA A 258 4.38 -7.57 -16.44
CA ALA A 258 3.72 -6.88 -17.56
C ALA A 258 4.65 -6.50 -18.71
N GLY A 259 5.95 -6.83 -18.62
CA GLY A 259 6.94 -6.56 -19.67
C GLY A 259 7.95 -5.45 -19.32
N GLY A 260 8.03 -4.99 -18.08
CA GLY A 260 9.17 -4.22 -17.57
C GLY A 260 10.41 -5.11 -17.44
N VAL A 261 11.61 -4.55 -17.51
CA VAL A 261 12.83 -5.37 -17.48
C VAL A 261 13.15 -5.92 -16.11
N MET A 262 12.84 -5.16 -15.05
CA MET A 262 13.22 -5.54 -13.69
C MET A 262 12.29 -4.94 -12.63
N SER A 263 12.07 -5.67 -11.56
CA SER A 263 11.49 -5.12 -10.33
C SER A 263 12.29 -5.56 -9.11
N TYR A 264 12.34 -4.69 -8.09
CA TYR A 264 12.91 -5.01 -6.79
C TYR A 264 12.09 -4.37 -5.69
N GLY A 265 11.40 -5.18 -4.92
CA GLY A 265 10.51 -4.75 -3.85
C GLY A 265 9.95 -5.91 -3.06
N ASN A 266 9.09 -5.61 -2.11
CA ASN A 266 8.39 -6.61 -1.30
C ASN A 266 7.09 -7.07 -1.97
N ASP A 267 6.54 -8.19 -1.47
CA ASP A 267 5.21 -8.65 -1.83
C ASP A 267 4.13 -7.69 -1.29
N LEU A 268 3.59 -6.87 -2.18
CA LEU A 268 2.56 -5.90 -1.83
C LEU A 268 1.24 -6.59 -1.46
N ALA A 269 0.94 -7.75 -2.05
CA ALA A 269 -0.27 -8.50 -1.72
C ALA A 269 -0.19 -9.06 -0.30
N ASP A 270 0.98 -9.52 0.16
CA ASP A 270 1.16 -9.94 1.54
C ASP A 270 1.03 -8.75 2.53
N ALA A 271 1.55 -7.58 2.18
CA ALA A 271 1.36 -6.38 3.00
C ALA A 271 -0.14 -6.04 3.17
N TYR A 272 -0.95 -6.15 2.11
CA TYR A 272 -2.40 -5.93 2.19
C TYR A 272 -3.13 -7.03 2.99
N ARG A 273 -2.68 -8.29 2.88
CA ARG A 273 -3.18 -9.39 3.72
C ARG A 273 -2.94 -9.11 5.20
N LEU A 274 -1.75 -8.64 5.55
CA LEU A 274 -1.42 -8.25 6.93
C LEU A 274 -2.27 -7.08 7.43
N VAL A 275 -2.60 -6.09 6.59
CA VAL A 275 -3.56 -5.03 6.94
C VAL A 275 -4.92 -5.63 7.26
N GLY A 276 -5.39 -6.63 6.50
CA GLY A 276 -6.62 -7.36 6.78
C GLY A 276 -6.60 -8.08 8.12
N ILE A 277 -5.51 -8.78 8.43
CA ILE A 277 -5.31 -9.44 9.73
C ILE A 277 -5.36 -8.40 10.86
N TYR A 278 -4.67 -7.28 10.72
CA TYR A 278 -4.67 -6.24 11.75
C TYR A 278 -6.05 -5.59 11.93
N ALA A 279 -6.77 -5.33 10.83
CA ALA A 279 -8.13 -4.85 10.90
C ALA A 279 -9.03 -5.80 11.71
N GLY A 280 -8.93 -7.11 11.47
CA GLY A 280 -9.68 -8.11 12.21
C GLY A 280 -9.29 -8.21 13.70
N ARG A 281 -7.99 -8.06 14.02
CA ARG A 281 -7.52 -8.00 15.43
C ARG A 281 -8.06 -6.77 16.16
N LEU A 282 -8.08 -5.62 15.50
CA LEU A 282 -8.68 -4.40 16.03
C LEU A 282 -10.20 -4.56 16.26
N LEU A 283 -10.91 -5.23 15.35
CA LEU A 283 -12.33 -5.56 15.54
C LEU A 283 -12.58 -6.51 16.74
N LYS A 284 -11.59 -7.34 17.10
CA LYS A 284 -11.64 -8.19 18.31
C LYS A 284 -11.31 -7.42 19.60
N GLY A 285 -11.03 -6.11 19.52
CA GLY A 285 -10.78 -5.25 20.67
C GLY A 285 -9.29 -5.11 21.04
N GLU A 286 -8.36 -5.63 20.22
CA GLU A 286 -6.95 -5.33 20.43
C GLU A 286 -6.71 -3.83 20.19
N ARG A 287 -5.81 -3.22 20.97
CA ARG A 287 -5.53 -1.79 20.82
C ARG A 287 -4.42 -1.56 19.82
N PRO A 288 -4.49 -0.53 18.96
CA PRO A 288 -3.41 -0.19 18.05
C PRO A 288 -2.05 -0.03 18.73
N ALA A 289 -2.03 0.56 19.93
CA ALA A 289 -0.82 0.76 20.71
C ALA A 289 -0.10 -0.53 21.15
N ASP A 290 -0.81 -1.65 21.21
CA ASP A 290 -0.27 -2.96 21.59
C ASP A 290 0.14 -3.80 20.35
N LEU A 291 -0.15 -3.30 19.15
CA LEU A 291 0.17 -3.96 17.88
C LEU A 291 1.39 -3.30 17.24
N PRO A 292 2.57 -3.92 17.25
CA PRO A 292 3.76 -3.38 16.58
C PRO A 292 3.50 -3.16 15.09
N VAL A 293 4.06 -2.10 14.53
CA VAL A 293 4.09 -1.93 13.07
C VAL A 293 4.97 -3.01 12.47
N GLN A 294 4.40 -3.82 11.57
CA GLN A 294 5.16 -4.84 10.86
C GLN A 294 5.95 -4.23 9.72
N GLN A 295 7.19 -4.67 9.57
CA GLN A 295 8.05 -4.32 8.43
C GLN A 295 8.11 -5.50 7.46
N ALA A 296 8.08 -5.23 6.16
CA ALA A 296 8.42 -6.24 5.18
C ALA A 296 9.89 -6.63 5.34
N THR A 297 10.14 -7.94 5.47
CA THR A 297 11.49 -8.48 5.65
C THR A 297 12.01 -9.18 4.39
N LYS A 298 11.14 -9.51 3.47
CA LYS A 298 11.48 -10.20 2.23
C LYS A 298 11.31 -9.24 1.04
N PHE A 299 12.42 -9.00 0.34
CA PHE A 299 12.45 -8.29 -0.93
C PHE A 299 12.77 -9.28 -2.05
N GLU A 300 12.13 -9.12 -3.18
CA GLU A 300 12.27 -10.01 -4.33
C GLU A 300 12.79 -9.23 -5.53
N LEU A 301 13.83 -9.80 -6.16
CA LEU A 301 14.37 -9.36 -7.44
C LEU A 301 13.73 -10.20 -8.55
N VAL A 302 12.96 -9.57 -9.42
CA VAL A 302 12.38 -10.22 -10.59
C VAL A 302 13.00 -9.62 -11.86
N ILE A 303 13.47 -10.48 -12.76
CA ILE A 303 14.10 -10.08 -14.02
C ILE A 303 13.32 -10.71 -15.19
N ASN A 304 12.95 -9.89 -16.16
CA ASN A 304 12.26 -10.35 -17.38
C ASN A 304 13.26 -10.45 -18.54
N LEU A 305 13.68 -11.67 -18.85
CA LEU A 305 14.64 -11.94 -19.93
C LEU A 305 14.07 -11.69 -21.33
N LYS A 306 12.76 -11.89 -21.54
CA LYS A 306 12.13 -11.49 -22.81
C LYS A 306 12.30 -10.02 -23.09
N THR A 307 12.06 -9.19 -22.07
CA THR A 307 12.21 -7.74 -22.18
C THR A 307 13.68 -7.35 -22.30
N ALA A 308 14.56 -7.95 -21.51
CA ALA A 308 16.00 -7.71 -21.63
C ALA A 308 16.49 -8.01 -23.07
N LYS A 309 16.09 -9.14 -23.64
CA LYS A 309 16.42 -9.51 -25.04
C LYS A 309 15.83 -8.52 -26.04
N ALA A 310 14.58 -8.10 -25.86
CA ALA A 310 13.92 -7.12 -26.74
C ALA A 310 14.61 -5.73 -26.70
N LEU A 311 15.22 -5.39 -25.57
CA LEU A 311 16.03 -4.18 -25.38
C LEU A 311 17.51 -4.37 -25.73
N SER A 312 17.89 -5.54 -26.29
CA SER A 312 19.28 -5.91 -26.62
C SER A 312 20.23 -5.83 -25.41
N LEU A 313 19.72 -6.13 -24.21
CA LEU A 313 20.50 -6.15 -22.97
C LEU A 313 21.00 -7.55 -22.65
N THR A 314 22.25 -7.62 -22.22
CA THR A 314 22.84 -8.83 -21.63
C THR A 314 22.74 -8.71 -20.10
N VAL A 315 21.97 -9.60 -19.48
CA VAL A 315 21.83 -9.61 -18.01
C VAL A 315 23.09 -10.26 -17.41
N PRO A 316 23.82 -9.58 -16.53
CA PRO A 316 24.99 -10.16 -15.87
C PRO A 316 24.64 -11.42 -15.06
N PRO A 317 25.54 -12.46 -15.04
CA PRO A 317 25.32 -13.64 -14.22
C PRO A 317 25.14 -13.34 -12.72
N SER A 318 25.78 -12.28 -12.22
CA SER A 318 25.62 -11.81 -10.83
C SER A 318 24.18 -11.40 -10.50
N LEU A 319 23.47 -10.76 -11.43
CA LEU A 319 22.05 -10.43 -11.27
C LEU A 319 21.17 -11.67 -11.34
N LEU A 320 21.42 -12.57 -12.29
CA LEU A 320 20.64 -13.80 -12.43
C LEU A 320 20.75 -14.70 -11.20
N THR A 321 21.94 -14.81 -10.60
CA THR A 321 22.12 -15.61 -9.37
C THR A 321 21.39 -15.04 -8.16
N ARG A 322 21.15 -13.73 -8.15
CA ARG A 322 20.43 -13.05 -7.05
C ARG A 322 18.93 -12.90 -7.32
N ALA A 323 18.49 -13.19 -8.54
CA ALA A 323 17.07 -13.09 -8.88
C ALA A 323 16.28 -14.18 -8.15
N ASP A 324 15.19 -13.77 -7.49
CA ASP A 324 14.21 -14.67 -6.88
C ASP A 324 13.30 -15.28 -7.95
N GLU A 325 13.08 -14.55 -9.05
CA GLU A 325 12.31 -15.00 -10.20
C GLU A 325 12.90 -14.47 -11.51
N VAL A 326 12.93 -15.34 -12.50
CA VAL A 326 13.33 -15.01 -13.87
C VAL A 326 12.17 -15.35 -14.80
N ILE A 327 11.65 -14.35 -15.52
CA ILE A 327 10.58 -14.49 -16.52
C ILE A 327 11.21 -14.72 -17.88
N GLU A 328 10.97 -15.90 -18.47
CA GLU A 328 11.47 -16.35 -19.78
C GLU A 328 10.44 -16.19 -20.91
#